data_68f47e425cce3f550d6e8a11d5554d09
#
_entry.id   68f47e425cce3f550d6e8a11d5554d09
#
_cell.length_a   1.000
_cell.length_b   1.000
_cell.length_c   1.000
_cell.angle_alpha   90.00
_cell.angle_beta   90.00
_cell.angle_gamma   90.00
#
_symmetry.space_group_name_H-M   'P 1'
#
loop_
_entity.id
_entity.type
_entity.pdbx_description
1 polymer ?
#
loop_
_entity_poly.entity_id
_entity_poly.type
_entity_poly.pdbx_seq_one_letter_code
_entity_poly.pdbx_strand_id
1 'polypeptide(L)'
;MTSFSPREIVSELDRFIVGQKDAKRAVAIALRNRWRRQQLEGPLREEVAPKNILMIGPTGCGKTEIARRLAKLANAPFLKVEATKFTEVGYVGRDVESIVRDLVEVAIGLVRESRRKDVEAKAHVAAEERVLDALVGPTASATTRDSFRRKLRNNELDDKEIEVEIASAASGAPKFEVPGMPGASIGAINLSDMLGKAFGQRGKPKRMLVKDAYAPLLAEESDKLIDQDAIVQAAIREVENNGIVFLDEIDKICAREGRGGADVSREGV
;
A
#
# COMPACT_ATOMS: atom_id res chain seq x y z
N MET A 1 -0.80 -3.62 16.54
CA MET A 1 -0.90 -5.05 16.14
C MET A 1 -1.69 -5.82 17.17
N THR A 2 -2.66 -6.60 16.75
CA THR A 2 -3.47 -7.46 17.62
C THR A 2 -2.60 -8.59 18.17
N SER A 3 -2.57 -8.77 19.47
CA SER A 3 -1.77 -9.80 20.14
C SER A 3 -2.49 -11.17 20.10
N PHE A 4 -2.86 -11.63 18.92
CA PHE A 4 -3.50 -12.93 18.78
C PHE A 4 -2.63 -14.06 19.30
N SER A 5 -3.22 -14.95 20.07
CA SER A 5 -2.61 -16.24 20.41
C SER A 5 -2.56 -17.15 19.17
N PRO A 6 -1.69 -18.16 19.12
CA PRO A 6 -1.68 -19.11 18.00
C PRO A 6 -3.02 -19.81 17.76
N ARG A 7 -3.82 -20.04 18.80
CA ARG A 7 -5.17 -20.65 18.66
C ARG A 7 -6.14 -19.71 17.96
N GLU A 8 -6.13 -18.42 18.30
CA GLU A 8 -6.95 -17.41 17.64
C GLU A 8 -6.55 -17.21 16.17
N ILE A 9 -5.26 -17.23 15.87
CA ILE A 9 -4.76 -17.17 14.48
C ILE A 9 -5.27 -18.37 13.68
N VAL A 10 -5.22 -19.60 14.25
CA VAL A 10 -5.75 -20.79 13.58
C VAL A 10 -7.26 -20.65 13.38
N SER A 11 -8.01 -20.18 14.38
CA SER A 11 -9.45 -19.95 14.27
C SER A 11 -9.80 -18.97 13.14
N GLU A 12 -9.04 -17.88 12.99
CA GLU A 12 -9.23 -16.92 11.89
C GLU A 12 -8.90 -17.55 10.52
N LEU A 13 -7.86 -18.38 10.45
CA LEU A 13 -7.52 -19.12 9.23
C LEU A 13 -8.58 -20.17 8.87
N ASP A 14 -9.22 -20.80 9.87
CA ASP A 14 -10.28 -21.82 9.68
C ASP A 14 -11.51 -21.25 8.96
N ARG A 15 -11.76 -19.96 9.06
CA ARG A 15 -12.87 -19.28 8.36
C ARG A 15 -12.73 -19.30 6.84
N PHE A 16 -11.51 -19.46 6.33
CA PHE A 16 -11.21 -19.31 4.90
C PHE A 16 -10.54 -20.54 4.28
N ILE A 17 -9.94 -21.40 5.10
CA ILE A 17 -9.12 -22.52 4.65
C ILE A 17 -9.64 -23.79 5.27
N VAL A 18 -10.11 -24.71 4.43
CA VAL A 18 -10.61 -26.01 4.88
C VAL A 18 -9.43 -26.96 5.10
N GLY A 19 -9.43 -27.69 6.22
CA GLY A 19 -8.38 -28.65 6.54
C GLY A 19 -7.04 -28.00 6.89
N GLN A 20 -5.93 -28.61 6.49
CA GLN A 20 -4.54 -28.10 6.65
C GLN A 20 -4.18 -27.73 8.11
N LYS A 21 -4.61 -28.53 9.10
CA LYS A 21 -4.47 -28.21 10.52
C LYS A 21 -3.03 -27.97 10.94
N ASP A 22 -2.10 -28.82 10.51
CA ASP A 22 -0.67 -28.72 10.89
C ASP A 22 0.00 -27.50 10.25
N ALA A 23 -0.31 -27.22 8.96
CA ALA A 23 0.19 -26.03 8.28
C ALA A 23 -0.33 -24.76 8.96
N LYS A 24 -1.62 -24.65 9.28
CA LYS A 24 -2.19 -23.51 9.99
C LYS A 24 -1.54 -23.30 11.35
N ARG A 25 -1.31 -24.38 12.11
CA ARG A 25 -0.63 -24.31 13.40
C ARG A 25 0.82 -23.83 13.26
N ALA A 26 1.56 -24.35 12.30
CA ALA A 26 2.94 -23.97 12.05
C ALA A 26 3.07 -22.47 11.70
N VAL A 27 2.22 -21.97 10.77
CA VAL A 27 2.24 -20.56 10.38
C VAL A 27 1.73 -19.64 11.51
N ALA A 28 0.78 -20.09 12.32
CA ALA A 28 0.31 -19.36 13.48
C ALA A 28 1.40 -19.19 14.55
N ILE A 29 2.20 -20.23 14.78
CA ILE A 29 3.38 -20.16 15.67
C ILE A 29 4.42 -19.20 15.10
N ALA A 30 4.71 -19.27 13.79
CA ALA A 30 5.66 -18.39 13.15
C ALA A 30 5.23 -16.92 13.24
N LEU A 31 3.94 -16.61 13.03
CA LEU A 31 3.40 -15.26 13.21
C LEU A 31 3.52 -14.78 14.66
N ARG A 32 3.25 -15.64 15.64
CA ARG A 32 3.39 -15.31 17.05
C ARG A 32 4.86 -15.05 17.43
N ASN A 33 5.79 -15.83 16.89
CA ASN A 33 7.23 -15.62 17.13
C ASN A 33 7.70 -14.29 16.51
N ARG A 34 7.19 -13.93 15.32
CA ARG A 34 7.42 -12.61 14.73
C ARG A 34 6.94 -11.48 15.65
N TRP A 35 5.73 -11.58 16.20
CA TRP A 35 5.21 -10.62 17.15
C TRP A 35 6.09 -10.51 18.41
N ARG A 36 6.55 -11.65 18.96
CA ARG A 36 7.48 -11.67 20.10
C ARG A 36 8.79 -10.96 19.78
N ARG A 37 9.33 -11.17 18.60
CA ARG A 37 10.55 -10.48 18.14
C ARG A 37 10.37 -8.96 18.13
N GLN A 38 9.23 -8.47 17.73
CA GLN A 38 8.91 -7.03 17.70
C GLN A 38 8.83 -6.39 19.09
N GLN A 39 8.62 -7.21 20.14
CA GLN A 39 8.65 -6.75 21.54
C GLN A 39 10.05 -6.73 22.15
N LEU A 40 11.05 -7.25 21.44
CA LEU A 40 12.43 -7.17 21.88
C LEU A 40 13.00 -5.79 21.64
N GLU A 41 13.81 -5.32 22.58
CA GLU A 41 14.53 -4.06 22.48
C GLU A 41 16.04 -4.29 22.43
N GLY A 42 16.77 -3.30 21.92
CA GLY A 42 18.23 -3.33 21.87
C GLY A 42 18.82 -4.39 20.92
N PRO A 43 20.07 -4.82 21.16
CA PRO A 43 20.83 -5.70 20.24
C PRO A 43 20.15 -7.04 19.98
N LEU A 44 19.45 -7.59 20.97
CA LEU A 44 18.77 -8.89 20.86
C LEU A 44 17.71 -8.91 19.73
N ARG A 45 17.10 -7.76 19.44
CA ARG A 45 16.14 -7.65 18.34
C ARG A 45 16.81 -7.86 16.96
N GLU A 46 18.03 -7.43 16.80
CA GLU A 46 18.81 -7.57 15.57
C GLU A 46 19.33 -9.00 15.40
N GLU A 47 19.73 -9.64 16.51
CA GLU A 47 20.20 -11.03 16.51
C GLU A 47 19.09 -12.04 16.18
N VAL A 48 17.86 -11.79 16.62
CA VAL A 48 16.72 -12.69 16.36
C VAL A 48 16.13 -12.42 14.97
N ALA A 49 16.70 -13.02 13.94
CA ALA A 49 16.19 -12.92 12.58
C ALA A 49 14.83 -13.63 12.42
N PRO A 50 13.91 -13.09 11.61
CA PRO A 50 12.69 -13.79 11.23
C PRO A 50 13.02 -15.07 10.46
N LYS A 51 12.22 -16.13 10.66
CA LYS A 51 12.40 -17.41 9.96
C LYS A 51 11.61 -17.43 8.66
N ASN A 52 12.25 -17.91 7.60
CA ASN A 52 11.57 -18.21 6.35
C ASN A 52 10.73 -19.49 6.52
N ILE A 53 9.61 -19.56 5.80
CA ILE A 53 8.70 -20.70 5.84
C ILE A 53 8.69 -21.34 4.46
N LEU A 54 9.11 -22.62 4.38
CA LEU A 54 8.96 -23.42 3.18
C LEU A 54 7.61 -24.14 3.22
N MET A 55 6.78 -23.89 2.19
CA MET A 55 5.48 -24.52 2.04
C MET A 55 5.52 -25.56 0.92
N ILE A 56 5.31 -26.82 1.25
CA ILE A 56 5.32 -27.95 0.31
C ILE A 56 3.91 -28.56 0.21
N GLY A 57 3.47 -28.80 -1.00
CA GLY A 57 2.16 -29.43 -1.25
C GLY A 57 1.70 -29.24 -2.69
N PRO A 58 0.66 -30.01 -3.12
CA PRO A 58 0.12 -29.93 -4.49
C PRO A 58 -0.46 -28.54 -4.79
N THR A 59 -0.64 -28.25 -6.08
CA THR A 59 -1.35 -27.04 -6.52
C THR A 59 -2.78 -27.04 -6.00
N GLY A 60 -3.28 -25.87 -5.61
CA GLY A 60 -4.65 -25.73 -5.11
C GLY A 60 -4.86 -26.11 -3.63
N CYS A 61 -3.85 -26.58 -2.90
CA CYS A 61 -4.00 -26.94 -1.48
C CYS A 61 -4.07 -25.75 -0.50
N GLY A 62 -4.06 -24.50 -1.00
CA GLY A 62 -4.28 -23.31 -0.18
C GLY A 62 -2.99 -22.60 0.29
N LYS A 63 -1.80 -22.96 -0.19
CA LYS A 63 -0.52 -22.34 0.21
C LYS A 63 -0.54 -20.80 0.11
N THR A 64 -0.90 -20.28 -1.06
CA THR A 64 -0.99 -18.84 -1.31
C THR A 64 -2.04 -18.16 -0.42
N GLU A 65 -3.18 -18.81 -0.19
CA GLU A 65 -4.25 -18.22 0.64
C GLU A 65 -3.84 -18.15 2.10
N ILE A 66 -3.16 -19.19 2.62
CA ILE A 66 -2.57 -19.16 3.96
C ILE A 66 -1.63 -17.95 4.11
N ALA A 67 -0.70 -17.77 3.18
CA ALA A 67 0.25 -16.65 3.24
C ALA A 67 -0.43 -15.28 3.18
N ARG A 68 -1.42 -15.12 2.30
CA ARG A 68 -2.20 -13.87 2.16
C ARG A 68 -2.98 -13.54 3.43
N ARG A 69 -3.65 -14.52 4.04
CA ARG A 69 -4.41 -14.33 5.28
C ARG A 69 -3.49 -14.03 6.46
N LEU A 70 -2.34 -14.70 6.51
CA LEU A 70 -1.31 -14.44 7.51
C LEU A 70 -0.82 -12.99 7.46
N ALA A 71 -0.53 -12.49 6.26
CA ALA A 71 -0.11 -11.10 6.06
C ALA A 71 -1.18 -10.10 6.48
N LYS A 72 -2.45 -10.37 6.16
CA LYS A 72 -3.59 -9.55 6.62
C LYS A 72 -3.70 -9.53 8.15
N LEU A 73 -3.59 -10.67 8.81
CA LEU A 73 -3.61 -10.75 10.28
C LEU A 73 -2.43 -10.02 10.92
N ALA A 74 -1.27 -10.06 10.26
CA ALA A 74 -0.08 -9.33 10.68
C ALA A 74 -0.15 -7.82 10.42
N ASN A 75 -1.10 -7.36 9.59
CA ASN A 75 -1.14 -6.01 9.01
C ASN A 75 0.22 -5.63 8.39
N ALA A 76 0.78 -6.55 7.60
CA ALA A 76 2.11 -6.45 7.04
C ALA A 76 2.06 -6.21 5.53
N PRO A 77 3.02 -5.46 4.98
CA PRO A 77 3.21 -5.38 3.53
C PRO A 77 3.38 -6.79 2.95
N PHE A 78 2.62 -7.11 1.92
CA PHE A 78 2.59 -8.44 1.32
C PHE A 78 2.69 -8.36 -0.19
N LEU A 79 3.64 -9.10 -0.76
CA LEU A 79 3.81 -9.24 -2.19
C LEU A 79 3.85 -10.73 -2.56
N LYS A 80 3.03 -11.14 -3.53
CA LYS A 80 3.13 -12.44 -4.18
C LYS A 80 3.88 -12.29 -5.49
N VAL A 81 4.91 -13.10 -5.70
CA VAL A 81 5.67 -13.17 -6.94
C VAL A 81 5.82 -14.62 -7.39
N GLU A 82 5.85 -14.82 -8.70
CA GLU A 82 6.15 -16.12 -9.31
C GLU A 82 7.65 -16.14 -9.65
N ALA A 83 8.40 -17.08 -9.09
CA ALA A 83 9.85 -17.15 -9.23
C ALA A 83 10.29 -17.20 -10.71
N THR A 84 9.51 -17.85 -11.56
CA THR A 84 9.77 -17.99 -13.01
C THR A 84 9.72 -16.70 -13.82
N LYS A 85 9.21 -15.59 -13.24
CA LYS A 85 9.16 -14.28 -13.92
C LYS A 85 10.42 -13.45 -13.76
N PHE A 86 11.34 -13.90 -12.91
CA PHE A 86 12.59 -13.20 -12.65
C PHE A 86 13.74 -13.87 -13.34
N THR A 87 14.68 -13.07 -13.82
CA THR A 87 15.89 -13.52 -14.52
C THR A 87 17.09 -12.71 -14.06
N GLU A 88 18.29 -13.19 -14.37
CA GLU A 88 19.49 -12.40 -14.16
C GLU A 88 19.49 -11.12 -14.99
N VAL A 89 20.20 -10.11 -14.48
CA VAL A 89 20.38 -8.83 -15.19
C VAL A 89 20.98 -9.05 -16.58
N GLY A 90 20.27 -8.60 -17.60
CA GLY A 90 20.70 -8.75 -19.01
C GLY A 90 19.93 -9.79 -19.83
N TYR A 91 19.11 -10.61 -19.21
CA TYR A 91 18.18 -11.51 -19.88
C TYR A 91 16.74 -10.97 -19.91
N VAL A 92 15.90 -11.56 -20.76
CA VAL A 92 14.48 -11.18 -20.86
C VAL A 92 13.74 -11.63 -19.59
N GLY A 93 13.37 -10.69 -18.71
CA GLY A 93 12.67 -10.94 -17.46
C GLY A 93 12.73 -9.73 -16.53
N ARG A 94 12.08 -9.85 -15.37
CA ARG A 94 12.12 -8.82 -14.34
C ARG A 94 13.35 -9.03 -13.47
N ASP A 95 13.98 -7.92 -13.08
CA ASP A 95 15.06 -7.88 -12.11
C ASP A 95 14.55 -8.27 -10.71
N VAL A 96 15.33 -9.10 -9.99
CA VAL A 96 15.01 -9.60 -8.65
C VAL A 96 14.85 -8.46 -7.64
N GLU A 97 15.66 -7.39 -7.76
CA GLU A 97 15.57 -6.20 -6.89
C GLU A 97 14.21 -5.49 -7.03
N SER A 98 13.51 -5.68 -8.15
CA SER A 98 12.17 -5.12 -8.33
C SER A 98 11.17 -5.66 -7.31
N ILE A 99 11.38 -6.85 -6.72
CA ILE A 99 10.56 -7.41 -5.66
C ILE A 99 10.52 -6.49 -4.45
N VAL A 100 11.69 -6.00 -4.03
CA VAL A 100 11.80 -5.11 -2.86
C VAL A 100 11.17 -3.76 -3.18
N ARG A 101 11.38 -3.23 -4.38
CA ARG A 101 10.75 -1.96 -4.82
C ARG A 101 9.23 -2.06 -4.82
N ASP A 102 8.67 -3.12 -5.40
CA ASP A 102 7.23 -3.36 -5.42
C ASP A 102 6.67 -3.52 -4.00
N LEU A 103 7.41 -4.19 -3.09
CA LEU A 103 7.00 -4.34 -1.70
C LEU A 103 7.00 -3.00 -0.94
N VAL A 104 7.97 -2.12 -1.21
CA VAL A 104 8.01 -0.76 -0.64
C VAL A 104 6.83 0.06 -1.14
N GLU A 105 6.45 -0.03 -2.42
CA GLU A 105 5.25 0.64 -2.94
C GLU A 105 3.97 0.19 -2.22
N VAL A 106 3.82 -1.11 -1.97
CA VAL A 106 2.72 -1.65 -1.16
C VAL A 106 2.74 -1.08 0.25
N ALA A 107 3.92 -1.01 0.88
CA ALA A 107 4.07 -0.48 2.23
C ALA A 107 3.75 1.02 2.30
N ILE A 108 4.16 1.82 1.31
CA ILE A 108 3.81 3.24 1.20
C ILE A 108 2.29 3.41 1.21
N GLY A 109 1.57 2.58 0.45
CA GLY A 109 0.10 2.58 0.44
C GLY A 109 -0.51 2.32 1.82
N LEU A 110 -0.01 1.29 2.52
CA LEU A 110 -0.49 0.93 3.87
C LEU A 110 -0.20 2.01 4.92
N VAL A 111 1.02 2.55 4.91
CA VAL A 111 1.43 3.62 5.84
C VAL A 111 0.62 4.89 5.58
N ARG A 112 0.42 5.25 4.30
CA ARG A 112 -0.40 6.41 3.93
C ARG A 112 -1.84 6.26 4.40
N GLU A 113 -2.45 5.10 4.22
CA GLU A 113 -3.81 4.83 4.70
C GLU A 113 -3.90 4.95 6.23
N SER A 114 -2.91 4.42 6.95
CA SER A 114 -2.84 4.56 8.40
C SER A 114 -2.73 6.03 8.83
N ARG A 115 -1.83 6.80 8.18
CA ARG A 115 -1.64 8.22 8.48
C ARG A 115 -2.86 9.07 8.14
N ARG A 116 -3.58 8.73 7.06
CA ARG A 116 -4.85 9.41 6.75
C ARG A 116 -5.87 9.28 7.88
N LYS A 117 -5.98 8.09 8.48
CA LYS A 117 -6.85 7.88 9.65
C LYS A 117 -6.43 8.73 10.85
N ASP A 118 -5.12 8.89 11.07
CA ASP A 118 -4.60 9.70 12.19
C ASP A 118 -4.94 11.20 12.04
N VAL A 119 -5.01 11.70 10.81
CA VAL A 119 -5.29 13.12 10.52
C VAL A 119 -6.74 13.39 10.12
N GLU A 120 -7.57 12.37 10.03
CA GLU A 120 -8.93 12.40 9.48
C GLU A 120 -9.78 13.50 10.13
N ALA A 121 -9.77 13.60 11.46
CA ALA A 121 -10.55 14.61 12.17
C ALA A 121 -10.17 16.06 11.81
N LYS A 122 -8.87 16.32 11.60
CA LYS A 122 -8.38 17.63 11.18
C LYS A 122 -8.71 17.91 9.71
N ALA A 123 -8.56 16.89 8.88
CA ALA A 123 -8.90 16.98 7.47
C ALA A 123 -10.40 17.24 7.24
N HIS A 124 -11.27 16.62 8.04
CA HIS A 124 -12.71 16.91 8.02
C HIS A 124 -13.02 18.37 8.31
N VAL A 125 -12.38 18.96 9.32
CA VAL A 125 -12.58 20.38 9.63
C VAL A 125 -12.11 21.25 8.46
N ALA A 126 -10.96 20.96 7.89
CA ALA A 126 -10.43 21.73 6.76
C ALA A 126 -11.31 21.59 5.48
N ALA A 127 -11.78 20.38 5.18
CA ALA A 127 -12.69 20.14 4.07
C ALA A 127 -14.04 20.87 4.26
N GLU A 128 -14.61 20.83 5.47
CA GLU A 128 -15.84 21.58 5.83
C GLU A 128 -15.68 23.08 5.59
N GLU A 129 -14.53 23.66 6.02
CA GLU A 129 -14.25 25.08 5.79
C GLU A 129 -14.16 25.42 4.28
N ARG A 130 -13.54 24.57 3.47
CA ARG A 130 -13.47 24.77 2.01
C ARG A 130 -14.84 24.72 1.34
N VAL A 131 -15.70 23.80 1.77
CA VAL A 131 -17.09 23.73 1.28
C VAL A 131 -17.85 24.99 1.68
N LEU A 132 -17.69 25.49 2.92
CA LEU A 132 -18.28 26.73 3.37
C LEU A 132 -17.77 27.95 2.58
N ASP A 133 -16.47 28.00 2.27
CA ASP A 133 -15.90 29.06 1.44
C ASP A 133 -16.50 29.05 0.03
N ALA A 134 -16.75 27.88 -0.54
CA ALA A 134 -17.41 27.76 -1.84
C ALA A 134 -18.92 28.14 -1.82
N LEU A 135 -19.60 27.92 -0.68
CA LEU A 135 -21.03 28.21 -0.53
C LEU A 135 -21.33 29.69 -0.22
N VAL A 136 -20.54 30.31 0.65
CA VAL A 136 -20.85 31.64 1.21
C VAL A 136 -19.73 32.65 1.01
N GLY A 137 -18.59 32.23 0.47
CA GLY A 137 -17.40 33.03 0.27
C GLY A 137 -16.50 33.11 1.52
N PRO A 138 -15.19 33.40 1.33
CA PRO A 138 -14.23 33.43 2.43
C PRO A 138 -14.43 34.60 3.40
N THR A 139 -15.14 35.63 2.96
CA THR A 139 -15.40 36.89 3.74
C THR A 139 -16.73 36.88 4.46
N ALA A 140 -17.48 35.77 4.44
CA ALA A 140 -18.76 35.66 5.09
C ALA A 140 -18.67 35.83 6.61
N SER A 141 -19.71 36.44 7.25
CA SER A 141 -19.74 36.62 8.70
C SER A 141 -19.73 35.26 9.45
N ALA A 142 -19.17 35.26 10.65
CA ALA A 142 -19.16 34.06 11.50
C ALA A 142 -20.56 33.46 11.69
N THR A 143 -21.57 34.31 11.89
CA THR A 143 -22.96 33.88 12.06
C THR A 143 -23.52 33.19 10.82
N THR A 144 -23.19 33.71 9.63
CA THR A 144 -23.58 33.10 8.35
C THR A 144 -22.89 31.76 8.17
N ARG A 145 -21.59 31.69 8.42
CA ARG A 145 -20.82 30.43 8.32
C ARG A 145 -21.37 29.37 9.27
N ASP A 146 -21.69 29.72 10.51
CA ASP A 146 -22.26 28.78 11.47
C ASP A 146 -23.64 28.27 11.09
N SER A 147 -24.47 29.13 10.50
CA SER A 147 -25.78 28.72 9.96
C SER A 147 -25.62 27.71 8.82
N PHE A 148 -24.73 28.00 7.87
CA PHE A 148 -24.46 27.10 6.75
C PHE A 148 -23.76 25.80 7.19
N ARG A 149 -22.87 25.86 8.19
CA ARG A 149 -22.24 24.67 8.78
C ARG A 149 -23.27 23.72 9.38
N ARG A 150 -24.29 24.24 10.10
CA ARG A 150 -25.39 23.41 10.62
C ARG A 150 -26.19 22.76 9.51
N LYS A 151 -26.54 23.51 8.43
CA LYS A 151 -27.24 22.96 7.27
C LYS A 151 -26.42 21.91 6.53
N LEU A 152 -25.11 22.11 6.40
CA LEU A 152 -24.20 21.16 5.79
C LEU A 152 -24.17 19.85 6.58
N ARG A 153 -24.05 19.92 7.91
CA ARG A 153 -24.06 18.74 8.78
C ARG A 153 -25.39 18.01 8.84
N ASN A 154 -26.49 18.71 8.53
CA ASN A 154 -27.83 18.15 8.39
C ASN A 154 -28.12 17.60 6.98
N ASN A 155 -27.15 17.63 6.06
CA ASN A 155 -27.31 17.24 4.65
C ASN A 155 -28.35 18.06 3.87
N GLU A 156 -28.71 19.25 4.34
CA GLU A 156 -29.70 20.13 3.70
C GLU A 156 -29.14 20.82 2.43
N LEU A 157 -27.83 20.74 2.22
CA LEU A 157 -27.12 21.42 1.14
C LEU A 157 -26.52 20.45 0.10
N ASP A 158 -26.78 19.15 0.22
CA ASP A 158 -26.15 18.08 -0.57
C ASP A 158 -26.33 18.25 -2.08
N ASP A 159 -27.51 18.73 -2.51
CA ASP A 159 -27.87 18.94 -3.92
C ASP A 159 -27.52 20.35 -4.44
N LYS A 160 -26.86 21.18 -3.65
CA LYS A 160 -26.37 22.48 -4.13
C LYS A 160 -25.10 22.30 -4.94
N GLU A 161 -25.01 23.02 -6.06
CA GLU A 161 -23.79 23.13 -6.84
C GLU A 161 -22.84 24.13 -6.20
N ILE A 162 -21.58 23.73 -6.10
CA ILE A 162 -20.46 24.57 -5.68
C ILE A 162 -19.34 24.49 -6.70
N GLU A 163 -18.56 25.54 -6.78
CA GLU A 163 -17.34 25.59 -7.56
C GLU A 163 -16.14 25.47 -6.62
N VAL A 164 -15.41 24.37 -6.75
CA VAL A 164 -14.24 24.07 -5.91
C VAL A 164 -13.02 23.81 -6.76
N GLU A 165 -11.89 24.33 -6.31
CA GLU A 165 -10.60 24.00 -6.88
C GLU A 165 -10.13 22.68 -6.23
N ILE A 166 -10.16 21.60 -7.00
CA ILE A 166 -9.59 20.32 -6.56
C ILE A 166 -8.28 20.13 -7.33
N ALA A 167 -7.18 19.94 -6.61
CA ALA A 167 -5.96 19.49 -7.24
C ALA A 167 -6.29 18.16 -7.95
N SER A 168 -6.17 18.15 -9.28
CA SER A 168 -6.29 16.90 -10.01
C SER A 168 -5.26 15.97 -9.41
N ALA A 169 -5.70 14.99 -8.59
CA ALA A 169 -4.84 13.85 -8.33
C ALA A 169 -4.43 13.38 -9.72
N ALA A 170 -3.15 13.43 -10.00
CA ALA A 170 -2.58 12.83 -11.20
C ALA A 170 -2.83 11.33 -11.06
N SER A 171 -4.09 10.95 -11.27
CA SER A 171 -4.55 9.58 -11.38
C SER A 171 -3.77 9.02 -12.53
N GLY A 172 -2.70 8.27 -12.21
CA GLY A 172 -2.05 7.39 -13.14
C GLY A 172 -1.98 7.94 -14.57
N ALA A 173 -1.13 8.93 -14.81
CA ALA A 173 -0.69 9.14 -16.19
C ALA A 173 -0.23 7.75 -16.66
N PRO A 174 -0.76 7.19 -17.76
CA PRO A 174 -0.28 5.93 -18.27
C PRO A 174 1.24 6.07 -18.39
N LYS A 175 1.98 5.18 -17.72
CA LYS A 175 3.42 5.07 -17.91
C LYS A 175 3.60 4.72 -19.38
N PHE A 176 3.89 5.70 -20.20
CA PHE A 176 4.30 5.46 -21.57
C PHE A 176 5.67 4.78 -21.48
N GLU A 177 5.66 3.46 -21.50
CA GLU A 177 6.86 2.71 -21.82
C GLU A 177 7.19 3.02 -23.29
N VAL A 178 8.27 3.75 -23.48
CA VAL A 178 8.81 3.97 -24.83
C VAL A 178 9.35 2.63 -25.31
N PRO A 179 8.75 2.00 -26.33
CA PRO A 179 9.26 0.74 -26.84
C PRO A 179 10.67 0.95 -27.40
N GLY A 180 11.68 0.33 -26.79
CA GLY A 180 13.03 0.31 -27.32
C GLY A 180 14.17 0.81 -26.43
N MET A 181 13.91 1.26 -25.20
CA MET A 181 14.97 1.59 -24.25
C MET A 181 14.75 0.89 -22.90
N PRO A 182 15.30 -0.30 -22.68
CA PRO A 182 15.29 -0.94 -21.37
C PRO A 182 16.17 -0.12 -20.42
N GLY A 183 15.57 0.44 -19.37
CA GLY A 183 16.27 1.20 -18.31
C GLY A 183 16.01 2.70 -18.27
N ALA A 184 15.26 3.29 -19.20
CA ALA A 184 14.96 4.74 -19.21
C ALA A 184 13.84 5.18 -18.25
N SER A 185 13.38 4.33 -17.31
CA SER A 185 12.39 4.71 -16.29
C SER A 185 12.95 5.57 -15.15
N ILE A 186 14.25 5.84 -15.11
CA ILE A 186 14.92 6.62 -14.05
C ILE A 186 14.93 8.14 -14.35
N GLY A 187 14.39 8.59 -15.47
CA GLY A 187 14.51 9.98 -15.88
C GLY A 187 13.23 10.76 -16.09
N ALA A 188 12.08 10.16 -15.99
CA ALA A 188 10.82 10.87 -15.98
C ALA A 188 10.45 11.31 -14.54
N ILE A 189 11.37 11.98 -13.87
CA ILE A 189 11.00 13.02 -12.90
C ILE A 189 10.06 13.91 -13.71
N ASN A 190 8.79 13.83 -13.37
CA ASN A 190 7.74 14.56 -14.06
C ASN A 190 8.16 16.04 -14.21
N LEU A 191 8.69 16.38 -15.38
CA LEU A 191 8.98 17.76 -15.72
C LEU A 191 7.69 18.60 -15.59
N SER A 192 6.53 17.95 -15.78
CA SER A 192 5.21 18.49 -15.50
C SER A 192 4.97 18.72 -14.00
N ASP A 193 5.45 17.85 -13.11
CA ASP A 193 5.34 18.05 -11.65
C ASP A 193 6.31 19.12 -11.16
N MET A 194 7.50 19.18 -11.74
CA MET A 194 8.48 20.21 -11.42
C MET A 194 8.04 21.58 -11.96
N LEU A 195 7.50 21.62 -13.19
CA LEU A 195 6.90 22.83 -13.76
C LEU A 195 5.60 23.20 -13.04
N GLY A 196 4.76 22.24 -12.67
CA GLY A 196 3.52 22.45 -11.93
C GLY A 196 3.77 23.03 -10.54
N LYS A 197 4.78 22.56 -9.80
CA LYS A 197 5.19 23.15 -8.51
C LYS A 197 5.82 24.55 -8.68
N ALA A 198 6.54 24.80 -9.77
CA ALA A 198 7.15 26.10 -10.04
C ALA A 198 6.13 27.18 -10.51
N PHE A 199 5.06 26.76 -11.19
CA PHE A 199 4.02 27.68 -11.70
C PHE A 199 2.71 27.63 -10.89
N GLY A 200 2.71 27.05 -9.67
CA GLY A 200 1.55 27.03 -8.79
C GLY A 200 0.33 26.48 -9.52
N GLN A 201 0.26 25.18 -9.72
CA GLN A 201 -0.95 24.54 -10.26
C GLN A 201 -2.12 24.83 -9.30
N ARG A 202 -2.80 25.95 -9.54
CA ARG A 202 -4.15 26.14 -9.00
C ARG A 202 -5.00 25.06 -9.64
N GLY A 203 -5.66 24.26 -8.81
CA GLY A 203 -6.62 23.26 -9.28
C GLY A 203 -7.57 23.92 -10.27
N LYS A 204 -7.95 23.23 -11.34
CA LYS A 204 -8.98 23.75 -12.24
C LYS A 204 -10.29 23.81 -11.46
N PRO A 205 -10.99 24.98 -11.44
CA PRO A 205 -12.27 25.08 -10.78
C PRO A 205 -13.24 24.09 -11.43
N LYS A 206 -13.83 23.23 -10.63
CA LYS A 206 -14.78 22.22 -11.06
C LYS A 206 -16.12 22.46 -10.36
N ARG A 207 -17.21 22.51 -11.14
CA ARG A 207 -18.58 22.56 -10.59
C ARG A 207 -19.04 21.16 -10.25
N MET A 208 -19.51 20.97 -9.05
CA MET A 208 -20.05 19.69 -8.57
C MET A 208 -21.02 19.92 -7.41
N LEU A 209 -21.79 18.89 -7.09
CA LEU A 209 -22.68 18.92 -5.94
C LEU A 209 -21.88 18.84 -4.64
N VAL A 210 -22.39 19.43 -3.58
CA VAL A 210 -21.75 19.43 -2.25
C VAL A 210 -21.44 18.01 -1.79
N LYS A 211 -22.39 17.08 -1.94
CA LYS A 211 -22.20 15.66 -1.59
C LYS A 211 -21.05 14.99 -2.33
N ASP A 212 -20.81 15.38 -3.60
CA ASP A 212 -19.76 14.81 -4.44
C ASP A 212 -18.40 15.49 -4.22
N ALA A 213 -18.43 16.74 -3.74
CA ALA A 213 -17.22 17.53 -3.49
C ALA A 213 -16.52 17.14 -2.18
N TYR A 214 -17.27 16.67 -1.20
CA TYR A 214 -16.74 16.45 0.16
C TYR A 214 -15.63 15.40 0.20
N ALA A 215 -15.82 14.23 -0.42
CA ALA A 215 -14.85 13.15 -0.41
C ALA A 215 -13.52 13.51 -1.10
N PRO A 216 -13.48 14.11 -2.30
CA PRO A 216 -12.24 14.60 -2.91
C PRO A 216 -11.53 15.68 -2.09
N LEU A 217 -12.27 16.62 -1.50
CA LEU A 217 -11.69 17.65 -0.65
C LEU A 217 -11.07 17.08 0.62
N LEU A 218 -11.76 16.13 1.26
CA LEU A 218 -11.24 15.43 2.44
C LEU A 218 -9.95 14.69 2.14
N ALA A 219 -9.89 14.01 0.99
CA ALA A 219 -8.68 13.31 0.55
C ALA A 219 -7.52 14.27 0.33
N GLU A 220 -7.77 15.42 -0.34
CA GLU A 220 -6.76 16.45 -0.57
C GLU A 220 -6.27 17.09 0.73
N GLU A 221 -7.16 17.45 1.64
CA GLU A 221 -6.79 18.02 2.94
C GLU A 221 -6.04 17.01 3.81
N SER A 222 -6.42 15.73 3.76
CA SER A 222 -5.68 14.66 4.41
C SER A 222 -4.24 14.57 3.87
N ASP A 223 -4.07 14.61 2.54
CA ASP A 223 -2.76 14.51 1.89
C ASP A 223 -1.87 15.73 2.18
N LYS A 224 -2.45 16.93 2.36
CA LYS A 224 -1.71 18.13 2.77
C LYS A 224 -1.18 18.05 4.21
N LEU A 225 -1.88 17.34 5.09
CA LEU A 225 -1.51 17.18 6.49
C LEU A 225 -0.45 16.08 6.71
N ILE A 226 -0.11 15.33 5.65
CA ILE A 226 0.80 14.20 5.72
C ILE A 226 2.15 14.56 5.09
N ASP A 227 3.22 14.31 5.83
CA ASP A 227 4.58 14.41 5.33
C ASP A 227 4.92 13.18 4.47
N GLN A 228 5.14 13.40 3.17
CA GLN A 228 5.43 12.33 2.21
C GLN A 228 6.79 11.67 2.48
N ASP A 229 7.79 12.42 2.90
CA ASP A 229 9.13 11.87 3.18
C ASP A 229 9.09 11.00 4.43
N ALA A 230 8.33 11.41 5.44
CA ALA A 230 8.09 10.59 6.64
C ALA A 230 7.35 9.29 6.31
N ILE A 231 6.42 9.29 5.34
CA ILE A 231 5.76 8.07 4.87
C ILE A 231 6.77 7.10 4.25
N VAL A 232 7.61 7.59 3.33
CA VAL A 232 8.60 6.75 2.64
C VAL A 232 9.55 6.10 3.65
N GLN A 233 10.08 6.88 4.59
CA GLN A 233 10.96 6.37 5.63
C GLN A 233 10.27 5.35 6.55
N ALA A 234 9.01 5.59 6.89
CA ALA A 234 8.22 4.64 7.68
C ALA A 234 7.93 3.35 6.89
N ALA A 235 7.63 3.46 5.60
CA ALA A 235 7.38 2.32 4.72
C ALA A 235 8.63 1.44 4.56
N ILE A 236 9.80 2.03 4.37
CA ILE A 236 11.07 1.28 4.30
C ILE A 236 11.28 0.49 5.59
N ARG A 237 11.17 1.14 6.75
CA ARG A 237 11.28 0.47 8.05
C ARG A 237 10.25 -0.65 8.24
N GLU A 238 9.04 -0.44 7.74
CA GLU A 238 7.98 -1.46 7.80
C GLU A 238 8.31 -2.66 6.91
N VAL A 239 8.87 -2.43 5.73
CA VAL A 239 9.33 -3.51 4.83
C VAL A 239 10.47 -4.30 5.45
N GLU A 240 11.50 -3.64 5.93
CA GLU A 240 12.68 -4.27 6.54
C GLU A 240 12.33 -5.16 7.73
N ASN A 241 11.40 -4.70 8.59
CA ASN A 241 11.04 -5.42 9.81
C ASN A 241 9.85 -6.36 9.64
N ASN A 242 8.92 -6.03 8.74
CA ASN A 242 7.59 -6.62 8.70
C ASN A 242 7.15 -7.08 7.30
N GLY A 243 7.92 -6.81 6.23
CA GLY A 243 7.58 -7.23 4.88
C GLY A 243 7.46 -8.75 4.75
N ILE A 244 6.50 -9.22 3.97
CA ILE A 244 6.31 -10.64 3.64
C ILE A 244 6.28 -10.78 2.13
N VAL A 245 7.22 -11.53 1.59
CA VAL A 245 7.24 -11.93 0.18
C VAL A 245 6.87 -13.39 0.08
N PHE A 246 5.89 -13.70 -0.74
CA PHE A 246 5.52 -15.07 -1.08
C PHE A 246 6.09 -15.41 -2.46
N LEU A 247 7.10 -16.27 -2.47
CA LEU A 247 7.71 -16.79 -3.70
C LEU A 247 6.96 -18.06 -4.10
N ASP A 248 6.20 -17.98 -5.20
CA ASP A 248 5.48 -19.12 -5.76
C ASP A 248 6.33 -19.81 -6.84
N GLU A 249 6.11 -21.11 -7.05
CA GLU A 249 6.75 -21.90 -8.10
C GLU A 249 8.29 -21.94 -8.01
N ILE A 250 8.86 -21.84 -6.81
CA ILE A 250 10.32 -21.85 -6.61
C ILE A 250 10.98 -23.16 -7.07
N ASP A 251 10.23 -24.26 -7.06
CA ASP A 251 10.67 -25.57 -7.56
C ASP A 251 10.98 -25.58 -9.06
N LYS A 252 10.38 -24.67 -9.84
CA LYS A 252 10.59 -24.57 -11.29
C LYS A 252 11.92 -23.92 -11.66
N ILE A 253 12.51 -23.14 -10.76
CA ILE A 253 13.80 -22.49 -10.98
C ILE A 253 14.97 -23.26 -10.33
N CYS A 254 14.68 -24.27 -9.51
CA CYS A 254 15.72 -25.12 -8.95
C CYS A 254 16.24 -26.09 -10.03
N ALA A 255 17.57 -26.12 -10.23
CA ALA A 255 18.21 -27.05 -11.15
C ALA A 255 17.86 -28.50 -10.79
N ARG A 256 17.40 -29.28 -11.75
CA ARG A 256 17.26 -30.73 -11.61
C ARG A 256 18.60 -31.38 -11.93
N GLU A 257 19.30 -31.92 -10.94
CA GLU A 257 20.44 -32.79 -11.18
C GLU A 257 19.99 -33.97 -12.05
N GLY A 258 20.52 -34.09 -13.26
CA GLY A 258 20.45 -35.31 -14.05
C GLY A 258 19.74 -35.32 -15.39
N ARG A 259 19.34 -34.19 -15.97
CA ARG A 259 18.91 -34.13 -17.37
C ARG A 259 19.72 -33.11 -18.16
N GLY A 260 20.81 -33.61 -18.80
CA GLY A 260 21.59 -32.87 -19.76
C GLY A 260 20.72 -32.48 -20.98
N GLY A 261 20.26 -31.28 -20.97
CA GLY A 261 19.66 -30.57 -22.09
C GLY A 261 19.76 -29.11 -21.74
N ALA A 262 20.62 -28.41 -22.45
CA ALA A 262 20.92 -27.00 -22.23
C ALA A 262 19.68 -26.14 -22.44
N ASP A 263 18.91 -25.94 -21.39
CA ASP A 263 17.94 -24.83 -21.29
C ASP A 263 18.63 -23.70 -20.49
N VAL A 264 19.51 -23.00 -21.19
CA VAL A 264 20.43 -21.98 -20.67
C VAL A 264 19.69 -20.76 -20.08
N SER A 265 18.38 -20.68 -20.22
CA SER A 265 17.58 -19.52 -19.83
C SER A 265 16.99 -19.57 -18.40
N ARG A 266 17.20 -20.66 -17.65
CA ARG A 266 16.56 -20.88 -16.34
C ARG A 266 17.49 -21.39 -15.23
N GLU A 267 18.75 -21.64 -15.53
CA GLU A 267 19.74 -22.06 -14.55
C GLU A 267 20.32 -20.82 -13.85
N GLY A 268 20.15 -20.74 -12.53
CA GLY A 268 20.84 -19.74 -11.72
C GLY A 268 20.00 -18.57 -11.22
N VAL A 269 18.71 -18.55 -11.44
CA VAL A 269 17.84 -17.55 -10.83
C VAL A 269 17.42 -18.05 -9.43
#